data_eb96e8c5fb6c08a4b9befe3c15348647
#
_entry.id   eb96e8c5fb6c08a4b9befe3c15348647
#
_cell.length_a   1.000
_cell.length_b   1.000
_cell.length_c   1.000
_cell.angle_alpha   90.00
_cell.angle_beta   90.00
_cell.angle_gamma   90.00
#
_symmetry.space_group_name_H-M   'P 1'
#
loop_
_entity.id
_entity.type
_entity.pdbx_description
1 polymer ?
#
loop_
_entity_poly.entity_id
_entity_poly.type
_entity_poly.pdbx_seq_one_letter_code
_entity_poly.pdbx_strand_id
1 'polypeptide(L)'
;RIFPNGDEEEPNEAGLAFYEDVFRCCREHGIEPLVTITHFDCPIHLVKKYGAWRNRTLIELYKRLVTVLFNRYRGLVRWWITFNEMNMILHRPFMGAGIVLEPGENAREAEYRAAHNELVASAWATKIAHEVDPENKVGCMLAAGSYYPYSCRPEDVRAAQVKNQEDLFFVDVQARGRYPGYALKMLEREGIDVGMTAEDERILAENTVDFISFSYYSSRCTAGDPDSVGGVAEGNAFAGVENPYVRTSDWGWVIDPLGFRITINDLWDRYQKPLFVVENGLGAYDEVLPDGTIEDDYRIAYLREHIEAMRNAIEQDGVEMLGYTTWGPIDLVSAGSGEMEKRYGFIYVDRDNLGNGTLERRRKKSFYWYQQAIATNGGDLG
;
A
#
# COMPACT_ATOMS: atom_id res chain seq x y z
N ARG A 1 -11.19 4.90 -15.15
CA ARG A 1 -11.24 5.91 -16.24
C ARG A 1 -10.82 5.33 -17.58
N ILE A 2 -9.88 4.40 -17.62
CA ILE A 2 -9.37 3.81 -18.88
C ILE A 2 -10.37 2.79 -19.44
N PHE A 3 -10.83 1.89 -18.60
CA PHE A 3 -11.92 0.96 -18.87
C PHE A 3 -12.96 1.13 -17.75
N PRO A 4 -13.97 2.03 -17.90
CA PRO A 4 -14.88 2.40 -16.81
C PRO A 4 -15.69 1.23 -16.23
N ASN A 5 -16.06 0.25 -17.06
CA ASN A 5 -16.68 -1.00 -16.60
C ASN A 5 -15.66 -2.14 -16.41
N GLY A 6 -14.46 -2.01 -16.98
CA GLY A 6 -13.37 -2.97 -16.87
C GLY A 6 -13.32 -4.03 -17.96
N ASP A 7 -14.40 -4.24 -18.73
CA ASP A 7 -14.50 -5.27 -19.77
C ASP A 7 -14.81 -4.74 -21.18
N GLU A 8 -14.69 -3.44 -21.36
CA GLU A 8 -14.79 -2.84 -22.70
C GLU A 8 -13.70 -3.39 -23.65
N GLU A 9 -14.00 -3.45 -24.93
CA GLU A 9 -13.03 -3.85 -25.96
C GLU A 9 -11.99 -2.75 -26.22
N GLU A 10 -12.43 -1.49 -26.24
CA GLU A 10 -11.59 -0.33 -26.50
C GLU A 10 -11.44 0.55 -25.27
N PRO A 11 -10.26 1.13 -25.04
CA PRO A 11 -10.03 2.04 -23.93
C PRO A 11 -10.70 3.39 -24.14
N ASN A 12 -11.03 4.07 -23.05
CA ASN A 12 -11.51 5.44 -23.07
C ASN A 12 -10.36 6.42 -23.35
N GLU A 13 -10.30 6.94 -24.58
CA GLU A 13 -9.25 7.86 -25.00
C GLU A 13 -9.18 9.15 -24.16
N ALA A 14 -10.31 9.68 -23.71
CA ALA A 14 -10.32 10.84 -22.82
C ALA A 14 -9.66 10.54 -21.48
N GLY A 15 -9.83 9.32 -20.97
CA GLY A 15 -9.15 8.87 -19.76
C GLY A 15 -7.64 8.73 -19.96
N LEU A 16 -7.21 8.19 -21.10
CA LEU A 16 -5.80 8.07 -21.44
C LEU A 16 -5.14 9.44 -21.60
N ALA A 17 -5.76 10.35 -22.34
CA ALA A 17 -5.26 11.72 -22.55
C ALA A 17 -5.11 12.49 -21.24
N PHE A 18 -6.09 12.37 -20.34
CA PHE A 18 -6.02 13.01 -19.02
C PHE A 18 -4.74 12.60 -18.23
N TYR A 19 -4.44 11.31 -18.18
CA TYR A 19 -3.23 10.86 -17.46
C TYR A 19 -1.95 11.18 -18.22
N GLU A 20 -1.99 11.20 -19.55
CA GLU A 20 -0.84 11.66 -20.34
C GLU A 20 -0.48 13.11 -20.00
N ASP A 21 -1.47 14.00 -19.89
CA ASP A 21 -1.26 15.41 -19.50
C ASP A 21 -0.67 15.50 -18.07
N VAL A 22 -1.15 14.67 -17.14
CA VAL A 22 -0.60 14.61 -15.77
C VAL A 22 0.88 14.19 -15.80
N PHE A 23 1.22 13.14 -16.55
CA PHE A 23 2.60 12.66 -16.60
C PHE A 23 3.54 13.63 -17.34
N ARG A 24 3.06 14.30 -18.40
CA ARG A 24 3.82 15.38 -19.05
C ARG A 24 4.08 16.53 -18.10
N CYS A 25 3.08 16.97 -17.34
CA CYS A 25 3.23 17.99 -16.32
C CYS A 25 4.27 17.61 -15.27
N CYS A 26 4.26 16.35 -14.79
CA CYS A 26 5.31 15.87 -13.88
C CYS A 26 6.71 16.01 -14.52
N ARG A 27 6.88 15.54 -15.75
CA ARG A 27 8.16 15.61 -16.48
C ARG A 27 8.64 17.05 -16.71
N GLU A 28 7.74 17.95 -17.07
CA GLU A 28 8.03 19.38 -17.25
C GLU A 28 8.57 20.04 -15.96
N HIS A 29 8.15 19.51 -14.80
CA HIS A 29 8.63 19.98 -13.50
C HIS A 29 9.76 19.14 -12.89
N GLY A 30 10.37 18.25 -13.67
CA GLY A 30 11.48 17.39 -13.21
C GLY A 30 11.05 16.31 -12.23
N ILE A 31 9.76 15.94 -12.20
CA ILE A 31 9.20 14.91 -11.33
C ILE A 31 9.09 13.59 -12.11
N GLU A 32 9.68 12.53 -11.59
CA GLU A 32 9.54 11.16 -12.10
C GLU A 32 8.21 10.56 -11.63
N PRO A 33 7.26 10.20 -12.53
CA PRO A 33 6.03 9.54 -12.13
C PRO A 33 6.29 8.10 -11.67
N LEU A 34 5.78 7.73 -10.50
CA LEU A 34 5.61 6.34 -10.04
C LEU A 34 4.10 6.07 -10.02
N VAL A 35 3.64 5.18 -10.88
CA VAL A 35 2.20 4.98 -11.13
C VAL A 35 1.71 3.67 -10.52
N THR A 36 0.74 3.75 -9.62
CA THR A 36 -0.02 2.60 -9.14
C THR A 36 -1.18 2.31 -10.09
N ILE A 37 -1.18 1.13 -10.72
CA ILE A 37 -2.14 0.76 -11.77
C ILE A 37 -3.54 0.56 -11.18
N THR A 38 -3.63 -0.18 -10.07
CA THR A 38 -4.88 -0.44 -9.35
C THR A 38 -4.74 -0.05 -7.89
N HIS A 39 -5.59 0.88 -7.42
CA HIS A 39 -5.61 1.36 -6.04
C HIS A 39 -7.02 1.23 -5.45
N PHE A 40 -7.45 -0.02 -5.19
CA PHE A 40 -8.77 -0.37 -4.65
C PHE A 40 -9.97 0.03 -5.54
N ASP A 41 -9.74 0.23 -6.82
CA ASP A 41 -10.70 0.78 -7.77
C ASP A 41 -11.26 -0.26 -8.76
N CYS A 42 -11.47 -1.49 -8.30
CA CYS A 42 -12.11 -2.53 -9.11
C CYS A 42 -13.51 -2.05 -9.58
N PRO A 43 -13.76 -1.96 -10.90
CA PRO A 43 -15.05 -1.51 -11.42
C PRO A 43 -16.20 -2.36 -10.88
N ILE A 44 -17.24 -1.71 -10.35
CA ILE A 44 -18.40 -2.40 -9.76
C ILE A 44 -19.12 -3.33 -10.75
N HIS A 45 -18.99 -3.06 -12.04
CA HIS A 45 -19.49 -3.94 -13.10
C HIS A 45 -18.79 -5.31 -13.06
N LEU A 46 -17.45 -5.33 -12.87
CA LEU A 46 -16.69 -6.58 -12.77
C LEU A 46 -17.08 -7.36 -11.51
N VAL A 47 -17.37 -6.65 -10.41
CA VAL A 47 -17.89 -7.28 -9.18
C VAL A 47 -19.21 -7.99 -9.46
N LYS A 48 -20.17 -7.28 -10.07
CA LYS A 48 -21.51 -7.80 -10.34
C LYS A 48 -21.55 -8.90 -11.40
N LYS A 49 -20.74 -8.78 -12.45
CA LYS A 49 -20.77 -9.70 -13.60
C LYS A 49 -19.93 -10.94 -13.41
N TYR A 50 -18.75 -10.79 -12.80
CA TYR A 50 -17.73 -11.83 -12.73
C TYR A 50 -17.45 -12.31 -11.29
N GLY A 51 -17.92 -11.61 -10.26
CA GLY A 51 -17.55 -11.85 -8.86
C GLY A 51 -16.14 -11.33 -8.52
N ALA A 52 -15.67 -10.32 -9.27
CA ALA A 52 -14.38 -9.67 -9.12
C ALA A 52 -13.18 -10.65 -9.19
N TRP A 53 -12.14 -10.41 -8.38
CA TRP A 53 -10.86 -11.14 -8.47
C TRP A 53 -10.92 -12.64 -8.12
N ARG A 54 -12.06 -13.13 -7.60
CA ARG A 54 -12.29 -14.59 -7.49
C ARG A 54 -12.36 -15.30 -8.86
N ASN A 55 -12.59 -14.55 -9.94
CA ASN A 55 -12.73 -15.07 -11.29
C ASN A 55 -11.48 -14.81 -12.12
N ARG A 56 -10.90 -15.88 -12.66
CA ARG A 56 -9.67 -15.81 -13.49
C ARG A 56 -9.82 -14.94 -14.75
N THR A 57 -11.04 -14.67 -15.21
CA THR A 57 -11.27 -13.75 -16.34
C THR A 57 -10.64 -12.37 -16.08
N LEU A 58 -10.57 -11.94 -14.82
CA LEU A 58 -9.96 -10.65 -14.47
C LEU A 58 -8.46 -10.60 -14.79
N ILE A 59 -7.76 -11.72 -14.81
CA ILE A 59 -6.36 -11.78 -15.24
C ILE A 59 -6.24 -11.28 -16.69
N GLU A 60 -7.11 -11.77 -17.59
CA GLU A 60 -7.07 -11.35 -19.01
C GLU A 60 -7.52 -9.89 -19.20
N LEU A 61 -8.51 -9.44 -18.42
CA LEU A 61 -8.93 -8.04 -18.44
C LEU A 61 -7.80 -7.12 -17.95
N TYR A 62 -7.09 -7.52 -16.90
CA TYR A 62 -5.95 -6.77 -16.38
C TYR A 62 -4.77 -6.74 -17.35
N LYS A 63 -4.45 -7.87 -18.01
CA LYS A 63 -3.42 -7.92 -19.07
C LYS A 63 -3.72 -6.91 -20.18
N ARG A 64 -4.99 -6.80 -20.59
CA ARG A 64 -5.41 -5.78 -21.58
C ARG A 64 -5.19 -4.37 -21.06
N LEU A 65 -5.60 -4.07 -19.82
CA LEU A 65 -5.40 -2.77 -19.19
C LEU A 65 -3.91 -2.39 -19.19
N VAL A 66 -3.05 -3.25 -18.64
CA VAL A 66 -1.62 -2.93 -18.51
C VAL A 66 -0.92 -2.81 -19.85
N THR A 67 -1.33 -3.61 -20.85
CA THR A 67 -0.81 -3.50 -22.22
C THR A 67 -1.09 -2.13 -22.82
N VAL A 68 -2.31 -1.61 -22.64
CA VAL A 68 -2.69 -0.27 -23.10
C VAL A 68 -1.85 0.79 -22.37
N LEU A 69 -1.72 0.70 -21.04
CA LEU A 69 -1.01 1.69 -20.24
C LEU A 69 0.49 1.74 -20.58
N PHE A 70 1.17 0.59 -20.63
CA PHE A 70 2.60 0.55 -20.92
C PHE A 70 2.94 1.04 -22.32
N ASN A 71 2.11 0.72 -23.33
CA ASN A 71 2.31 1.23 -24.68
C ASN A 71 2.02 2.74 -24.78
N ARG A 72 0.90 3.20 -24.19
CA ARG A 72 0.49 4.62 -24.27
C ARG A 72 1.49 5.55 -23.59
N TYR A 73 2.01 5.16 -22.43
CA TYR A 73 2.85 6.03 -21.62
C TYR A 73 4.35 5.69 -21.70
N ARG A 74 4.74 4.92 -22.72
CA ARG A 74 6.14 4.61 -22.98
C ARG A 74 6.96 5.90 -23.12
N GLY A 75 8.08 5.97 -22.36
CA GLY A 75 8.93 7.15 -22.31
C GLY A 75 8.42 8.30 -21.41
N LEU A 76 7.16 8.25 -20.94
CA LEU A 76 6.61 9.18 -19.95
C LEU A 76 6.66 8.60 -18.53
N VAL A 77 6.29 7.34 -18.38
CA VAL A 77 6.29 6.62 -17.11
C VAL A 77 7.22 5.41 -17.22
N ARG A 78 8.08 5.26 -16.23
CA ARG A 78 9.05 4.16 -16.14
C ARG A 78 8.81 3.30 -14.91
N TRP A 79 8.24 3.87 -13.85
CA TRP A 79 8.04 3.23 -12.56
C TRP A 79 6.57 2.89 -12.35
N TRP A 80 6.30 1.62 -12.03
CA TRP A 80 4.95 1.09 -11.93
C TRP A 80 4.78 0.23 -10.68
N ILE A 81 3.62 0.33 -10.06
CA ILE A 81 3.15 -0.57 -9.01
C ILE A 81 1.89 -1.25 -9.53
N THR A 82 1.81 -2.56 -9.44
CA THR A 82 0.70 -3.31 -10.01
C THR A 82 -0.59 -3.13 -9.22
N PHE A 83 -0.54 -3.40 -7.91
CA PHE A 83 -1.67 -3.27 -7.00
C PHE A 83 -1.25 -2.57 -5.73
N ASN A 84 -2.10 -1.69 -5.22
CA ASN A 84 -1.93 -1.10 -3.90
C ASN A 84 -2.24 -2.11 -2.81
N GLU A 85 -1.39 -2.19 -1.79
CA GLU A 85 -1.63 -2.94 -0.54
C GLU A 85 -2.35 -4.29 -0.73
N MET A 86 -1.79 -5.18 -1.56
CA MET A 86 -2.47 -6.43 -1.93
C MET A 86 -2.86 -7.28 -0.71
N ASN A 87 -2.13 -7.20 0.41
CA ASN A 87 -2.48 -7.89 1.65
C ASN A 87 -3.78 -7.39 2.30
N MET A 88 -4.31 -6.24 1.87
CA MET A 88 -5.62 -5.76 2.31
C MET A 88 -6.78 -6.69 1.91
N ILE A 89 -6.57 -7.61 0.98
CA ILE A 89 -7.53 -8.67 0.65
C ILE A 89 -7.95 -9.47 1.89
N LEU A 90 -7.00 -9.76 2.80
CA LEU A 90 -7.25 -10.52 4.03
C LEU A 90 -7.91 -9.70 5.15
N HIS A 91 -7.95 -8.37 5.02
CA HIS A 91 -8.45 -7.45 6.06
C HIS A 91 -9.71 -6.69 5.63
N ARG A 92 -9.79 -6.34 4.35
CA ARG A 92 -10.90 -5.60 3.72
C ARG A 92 -11.20 -6.20 2.33
N PRO A 93 -11.76 -7.42 2.25
CA PRO A 93 -11.84 -8.19 1.01
C PRO A 93 -12.62 -7.51 -0.11
N PHE A 94 -13.66 -6.72 0.21
CA PHE A 94 -14.36 -5.94 -0.81
C PHE A 94 -13.49 -4.82 -1.37
N MET A 95 -12.78 -4.09 -0.51
CA MET A 95 -11.89 -3.02 -0.93
C MET A 95 -10.67 -3.57 -1.69
N GLY A 96 -10.03 -4.60 -1.15
CA GLY A 96 -8.82 -5.21 -1.73
C GLY A 96 -9.07 -5.88 -3.07
N ALA A 97 -10.14 -6.66 -3.20
CA ALA A 97 -10.36 -7.53 -4.36
C ALA A 97 -11.80 -7.59 -4.88
N GLY A 98 -12.68 -6.67 -4.44
CA GLY A 98 -14.08 -6.64 -4.84
C GLY A 98 -14.90 -7.85 -4.37
N ILE A 99 -14.47 -8.54 -3.31
CA ILE A 99 -15.13 -9.77 -2.83
C ILE A 99 -16.43 -9.41 -2.11
N VAL A 100 -17.53 -10.01 -2.58
CA VAL A 100 -18.83 -10.03 -1.90
C VAL A 100 -19.11 -11.50 -1.57
N LEU A 101 -19.14 -11.83 -0.29
CA LEU A 101 -19.37 -13.20 0.17
C LEU A 101 -20.85 -13.54 0.14
N GLU A 102 -21.17 -14.74 -0.34
CA GLU A 102 -22.52 -15.31 -0.24
C GLU A 102 -22.70 -16.00 1.11
N PRO A 103 -23.96 -16.12 1.60
CA PRO A 103 -24.23 -16.82 2.85
C PRO A 103 -23.68 -18.25 2.85
N GLY A 104 -22.80 -18.55 3.82
CA GLY A 104 -22.18 -19.88 3.97
C GLY A 104 -20.91 -20.11 3.12
N GLU A 105 -20.46 -19.13 2.36
CA GLU A 105 -19.21 -19.21 1.61
C GLU A 105 -18.00 -19.15 2.56
N ASN A 106 -16.94 -19.91 2.24
CA ASN A 106 -15.69 -19.85 2.97
C ASN A 106 -14.93 -18.57 2.61
N ALA A 107 -14.90 -17.59 3.54
CA ALA A 107 -14.26 -16.31 3.32
C ALA A 107 -12.76 -16.46 3.00
N ARG A 108 -12.03 -17.32 3.74
CA ARG A 108 -10.60 -17.52 3.52
C ARG A 108 -10.28 -18.13 2.16
N GLU A 109 -11.11 -19.07 1.69
CA GLU A 109 -10.95 -19.62 0.34
C GLU A 109 -11.18 -18.55 -0.73
N ALA A 110 -12.22 -17.73 -0.58
CA ALA A 110 -12.52 -16.64 -1.51
C ALA A 110 -11.37 -15.60 -1.55
N GLU A 111 -10.84 -15.23 -0.39
CA GLU A 111 -9.72 -14.29 -0.24
C GLU A 111 -8.42 -14.82 -0.89
N TYR A 112 -8.00 -16.05 -0.58
CA TYR A 112 -6.78 -16.62 -1.15
C TYR A 112 -6.90 -16.95 -2.64
N ARG A 113 -8.09 -17.28 -3.14
CA ARG A 113 -8.34 -17.45 -4.56
C ARG A 113 -8.25 -16.13 -5.31
N ALA A 114 -8.81 -15.05 -4.75
CA ALA A 114 -8.67 -13.70 -5.31
C ALA A 114 -7.21 -13.22 -5.25
N ALA A 115 -6.53 -13.42 -4.12
CA ALA A 115 -5.12 -13.11 -3.96
C ALA A 115 -4.25 -13.84 -5.00
N HIS A 116 -4.53 -15.12 -5.26
CA HIS A 116 -3.83 -15.88 -6.30
C HIS A 116 -3.99 -15.24 -7.69
N ASN A 117 -5.21 -14.86 -8.06
CA ASN A 117 -5.46 -14.25 -9.36
C ASN A 117 -4.79 -12.87 -9.50
N GLU A 118 -4.76 -12.05 -8.45
CA GLU A 118 -4.03 -10.79 -8.46
C GLU A 118 -2.51 -10.99 -8.52
N LEU A 119 -1.96 -11.97 -7.81
CA LEU A 119 -0.53 -12.32 -7.89
C LEU A 119 -0.13 -12.74 -9.30
N VAL A 120 -0.93 -13.60 -9.95
CA VAL A 120 -0.72 -14.01 -11.34
C VAL A 120 -0.85 -12.81 -12.29
N ALA A 121 -1.85 -11.95 -12.11
CA ALA A 121 -2.03 -10.74 -12.91
C ALA A 121 -0.84 -9.77 -12.74
N SER A 122 -0.30 -9.63 -11.52
CA SER A 122 0.89 -8.83 -11.23
C SER A 122 2.13 -9.37 -11.96
N ALA A 123 2.34 -10.68 -11.99
CA ALA A 123 3.44 -11.29 -12.71
C ALA A 123 3.30 -11.11 -14.24
N TRP A 124 2.08 -11.22 -14.78
CA TRP A 124 1.82 -10.89 -16.19
C TRP A 124 2.09 -9.42 -16.49
N ALA A 125 1.70 -8.50 -15.59
CA ALA A 125 1.99 -7.08 -15.77
C ALA A 125 3.50 -6.81 -15.80
N THR A 126 4.27 -7.44 -14.92
CA THR A 126 5.74 -7.34 -14.90
C THR A 126 6.34 -7.82 -16.24
N LYS A 127 5.89 -8.98 -16.73
CA LYS A 127 6.30 -9.50 -18.03
C LYS A 127 6.02 -8.54 -19.17
N ILE A 128 4.77 -8.07 -19.28
CA ILE A 128 4.33 -7.16 -20.36
C ILE A 128 5.08 -5.82 -20.27
N ALA A 129 5.30 -5.28 -19.06
CA ALA A 129 6.05 -4.04 -18.87
C ALA A 129 7.46 -4.14 -19.45
N HIS A 130 8.19 -5.23 -19.15
CA HIS A 130 9.55 -5.46 -19.65
C HIS A 130 9.60 -5.78 -21.15
N GLU A 131 8.56 -6.43 -21.69
CA GLU A 131 8.44 -6.68 -23.15
C GLU A 131 8.19 -5.38 -23.93
N VAL A 132 7.38 -4.45 -23.39
CA VAL A 132 7.10 -3.16 -24.01
C VAL A 132 8.32 -2.24 -23.93
N ASP A 133 8.96 -2.18 -22.76
CA ASP A 133 10.18 -1.40 -22.55
C ASP A 133 11.01 -2.04 -21.44
N PRO A 134 12.22 -2.56 -21.75
CA PRO A 134 13.12 -3.17 -20.74
C PRO A 134 13.57 -2.21 -19.63
N GLU A 135 13.43 -0.91 -19.83
CA GLU A 135 13.74 0.11 -18.83
C GLU A 135 12.62 0.28 -17.77
N ASN A 136 11.43 -0.26 -18.02
CA ASN A 136 10.36 -0.24 -17.03
C ASN A 136 10.78 -0.96 -15.75
N LYS A 137 10.35 -0.40 -14.61
CA LYS A 137 10.54 -0.96 -13.28
C LYS A 137 9.18 -1.22 -12.65
N VAL A 138 8.95 -2.44 -12.24
CA VAL A 138 7.67 -2.88 -11.68
C VAL A 138 7.86 -3.29 -10.23
N GLY A 139 7.09 -2.71 -9.33
CA GLY A 139 7.09 -3.02 -7.91
C GLY A 139 5.79 -3.66 -7.42
N CYS A 140 5.89 -4.33 -6.28
CA CYS A 140 4.75 -4.69 -5.44
C CYS A 140 4.51 -3.59 -4.38
N MET A 141 3.36 -3.61 -3.73
CA MET A 141 3.04 -2.69 -2.63
C MET A 141 2.35 -3.41 -1.48
N LEU A 142 2.91 -3.24 -0.29
CA LEU A 142 2.48 -3.89 0.95
C LEU A 142 1.96 -2.84 1.94
N ALA A 143 0.82 -3.08 2.57
CA ALA A 143 0.44 -2.40 3.82
C ALA A 143 1.32 -2.95 4.94
N ALA A 144 2.47 -2.31 5.18
CA ALA A 144 3.48 -2.81 6.08
C ALA A 144 3.27 -2.37 7.54
N GLY A 145 4.01 -2.99 8.42
CA GLY A 145 4.06 -2.76 9.86
C GLY A 145 4.25 -4.09 10.58
N SER A 146 5.45 -4.29 11.15
CA SER A 146 5.78 -5.54 11.83
C SER A 146 4.90 -5.75 13.06
N TYR A 147 4.40 -6.98 13.23
CA TYR A 147 3.77 -7.41 14.47
C TYR A 147 4.83 -7.72 15.52
N TYR A 148 4.81 -7.00 16.62
CA TYR A 148 5.59 -7.31 17.81
C TYR A 148 4.90 -8.40 18.63
N PRO A 149 5.66 -9.29 19.27
CA PRO A 149 5.11 -10.12 20.33
C PRO A 149 4.81 -9.23 21.56
N TYR A 150 3.68 -9.44 22.23
CA TYR A 150 3.32 -8.72 23.46
C TYR A 150 4.37 -8.91 24.57
N SER A 151 4.96 -10.09 24.61
CA SER A 151 6.05 -10.42 25.53
C SER A 151 7.07 -11.36 24.90
N CYS A 152 8.15 -11.66 25.64
CA CYS A 152 9.15 -12.66 25.23
C CYS A 152 8.69 -14.12 25.43
N ARG A 153 7.45 -14.39 25.77
CA ARG A 153 6.91 -15.76 25.84
C ARG A 153 6.94 -16.39 24.44
N PRO A 154 7.39 -17.67 24.34
CA PRO A 154 7.46 -18.34 23.03
C PRO A 154 6.13 -18.33 22.26
N GLU A 155 4.97 -18.41 22.94
CA GLU A 155 3.65 -18.37 22.34
C GLU A 155 3.37 -17.01 21.69
N ASP A 156 3.74 -15.91 22.34
CA ASP A 156 3.58 -14.54 21.81
C ASP A 156 4.51 -14.33 20.60
N VAL A 157 5.76 -14.78 20.72
CA VAL A 157 6.74 -14.71 19.61
C VAL A 157 6.25 -15.52 18.40
N ARG A 158 5.66 -16.70 18.63
CA ARG A 158 5.10 -17.52 17.56
C ARG A 158 3.86 -16.88 16.92
N ALA A 159 3.00 -16.26 17.72
CA ALA A 159 1.83 -15.52 17.22
C ALA A 159 2.25 -14.36 16.31
N ALA A 160 3.24 -13.56 16.73
CA ALA A 160 3.78 -12.48 15.92
C ALA A 160 4.39 -13.00 14.60
N GLN A 161 5.14 -14.10 14.66
CA GLN A 161 5.69 -14.73 13.45
C GLN A 161 4.61 -15.15 12.47
N VAL A 162 3.50 -15.73 12.93
CA VAL A 162 2.38 -16.15 12.08
C VAL A 162 1.72 -14.94 11.42
N LYS A 163 1.46 -13.88 12.19
CA LYS A 163 0.87 -12.65 11.67
C LYS A 163 1.75 -11.98 10.62
N ASN A 164 3.04 -11.87 10.87
CA ASN A 164 3.99 -11.35 9.89
C ASN A 164 4.06 -12.24 8.63
N GLN A 165 3.95 -13.57 8.75
CA GLN A 165 3.89 -14.46 7.60
C GLN A 165 2.61 -14.27 6.77
N GLU A 166 1.45 -14.02 7.37
CA GLU A 166 0.21 -13.74 6.65
C GLU A 166 0.34 -12.48 5.77
N ASP A 167 0.86 -11.37 6.32
CA ASP A 167 1.04 -10.14 5.57
C ASP A 167 2.15 -10.26 4.49
N LEU A 168 3.27 -10.87 4.84
CA LEU A 168 4.41 -11.01 3.93
C LEU A 168 4.20 -12.04 2.81
N PHE A 169 3.15 -12.88 2.89
CA PHE A 169 2.82 -13.87 1.86
C PHE A 169 2.80 -13.27 0.46
N PHE A 170 2.16 -12.12 0.29
CA PHE A 170 2.02 -11.45 -1.00
C PHE A 170 3.37 -11.02 -1.58
N VAL A 171 4.20 -10.39 -0.77
CA VAL A 171 5.55 -9.97 -1.19
C VAL A 171 6.46 -11.19 -1.39
N ASP A 172 6.33 -12.24 -0.56
CA ASP A 172 7.08 -13.48 -0.77
C ASP A 172 6.84 -14.07 -2.17
N VAL A 173 5.58 -14.07 -2.63
CA VAL A 173 5.25 -14.57 -3.97
C VAL A 173 5.76 -13.63 -5.05
N GLN A 174 5.50 -12.32 -4.94
CA GLN A 174 5.89 -11.34 -5.95
C GLN A 174 7.41 -11.17 -6.07
N ALA A 175 8.15 -11.24 -4.96
CA ALA A 175 9.59 -11.06 -4.95
C ALA A 175 10.40 -12.33 -5.21
N ARG A 176 9.84 -13.53 -4.89
CA ARG A 176 10.52 -14.83 -5.01
C ARG A 176 9.94 -15.73 -6.10
N GLY A 177 8.82 -15.37 -6.69
CA GLY A 177 8.17 -16.07 -7.78
C GLY A 177 7.53 -17.41 -7.40
N ARG A 178 7.31 -17.68 -6.12
CA ARG A 178 6.74 -18.94 -5.66
C ARG A 178 6.08 -18.81 -4.28
N TYR A 179 5.12 -19.69 -4.03
CA TYR A 179 4.50 -19.79 -2.71
C TYR A 179 5.51 -20.30 -1.68
N PRO A 180 5.62 -19.64 -0.52
CA PRO A 180 6.48 -20.10 0.56
C PRO A 180 5.88 -21.35 1.23
N GLY A 181 6.75 -22.21 1.80
CA GLY A 181 6.33 -23.49 2.41
C GLY A 181 5.29 -23.34 3.52
N TYR A 182 5.36 -22.25 4.31
CA TYR A 182 4.38 -22.00 5.36
C TYR A 182 2.96 -21.76 4.78
N ALA A 183 2.88 -21.04 3.62
CA ALA A 183 1.61 -20.78 2.96
C ALA A 183 1.02 -22.05 2.34
N LEU A 184 1.84 -22.86 1.64
CA LEU A 184 1.38 -24.15 1.11
C LEU A 184 0.82 -25.05 2.22
N LYS A 185 1.50 -25.12 3.38
CA LYS A 185 1.04 -25.91 4.51
C LYS A 185 -0.20 -25.34 5.20
N MET A 186 -0.37 -24.03 5.18
CA MET A 186 -1.59 -23.38 5.67
C MET A 186 -2.78 -23.71 4.76
N LEU A 187 -2.62 -23.53 3.43
CA LEU A 187 -3.66 -23.87 2.45
C LEU A 187 -4.08 -25.34 2.53
N GLU A 188 -3.10 -26.27 2.62
CA GLU A 188 -3.35 -27.71 2.77
C GLU A 188 -4.15 -28.00 4.06
N ARG A 189 -3.76 -27.43 5.19
CA ARG A 189 -4.42 -27.63 6.48
C ARG A 189 -5.86 -27.09 6.51
N GLU A 190 -6.09 -25.96 5.85
CA GLU A 190 -7.39 -25.28 5.79
C GLU A 190 -8.27 -25.81 4.63
N GLY A 191 -7.73 -26.71 3.79
CA GLY A 191 -8.45 -27.29 2.65
C GLY A 191 -8.76 -26.25 1.56
N ILE A 192 -7.92 -25.22 1.42
CA ILE A 192 -8.09 -24.13 0.45
C ILE A 192 -7.42 -24.50 -0.87
N ASP A 193 -8.21 -24.52 -1.96
CA ASP A 193 -7.74 -24.64 -3.32
C ASP A 193 -7.78 -23.29 -4.04
N VAL A 194 -6.64 -22.70 -4.32
CA VAL A 194 -6.52 -21.41 -5.04
C VAL A 194 -6.69 -21.57 -6.56
N GLY A 195 -6.74 -22.81 -7.07
CA GLY A 195 -6.84 -23.09 -8.50
C GLY A 195 -5.54 -22.84 -9.27
N MET A 196 -4.38 -23.02 -8.63
CA MET A 196 -3.06 -22.84 -9.24
C MET A 196 -2.85 -23.80 -10.41
N THR A 197 -2.38 -23.28 -11.54
CA THR A 197 -2.03 -24.06 -12.74
C THR A 197 -0.51 -24.08 -12.94
N ALA A 198 -0.01 -25.02 -13.76
CA ALA A 198 1.41 -25.06 -14.14
C ALA A 198 1.86 -23.78 -14.89
N GLU A 199 0.93 -23.10 -15.60
CA GLU A 199 1.22 -21.81 -16.22
C GLU A 199 1.37 -20.70 -15.17
N ASP A 200 0.54 -20.70 -14.13
CA ASP A 200 0.66 -19.74 -13.03
C ASP A 200 2.01 -19.90 -12.32
N GLU A 201 2.41 -21.13 -12.00
CA GLU A 201 3.72 -21.40 -11.40
C GLU A 201 4.87 -20.86 -12.26
N ARG A 202 4.81 -21.07 -13.57
CA ARG A 202 5.83 -20.58 -14.50
C ARG A 202 5.84 -19.06 -14.59
N ILE A 203 4.67 -18.42 -14.75
CA ILE A 203 4.58 -16.95 -14.89
C ILE A 203 5.07 -16.24 -13.61
N LEU A 204 4.70 -16.75 -12.44
CA LEU A 204 5.18 -16.25 -11.16
C LEU A 204 6.70 -16.37 -11.03
N ALA A 205 7.26 -17.54 -11.35
CA ALA A 205 8.69 -17.81 -11.22
C ALA A 205 9.56 -16.96 -12.14
N GLU A 206 9.09 -16.69 -13.36
CA GLU A 206 9.86 -15.98 -14.40
C GLU A 206 9.73 -14.46 -14.30
N ASN A 207 8.72 -13.90 -13.59
CA ASN A 207 8.39 -12.49 -13.64
C ASN A 207 8.20 -11.88 -12.23
N THR A 208 9.28 -11.90 -11.45
CA THR A 208 9.32 -11.26 -10.13
C THR A 208 9.48 -9.75 -10.25
N VAL A 209 9.00 -9.02 -9.24
CA VAL A 209 9.10 -7.55 -9.19
C VAL A 209 10.54 -7.05 -9.11
N ASP A 210 10.81 -5.84 -9.63
CA ASP A 210 12.13 -5.22 -9.60
C ASP A 210 12.45 -4.60 -8.24
N PHE A 211 11.46 -4.05 -7.56
CA PHE A 211 11.58 -3.39 -6.26
C PHE A 211 10.37 -3.69 -5.37
N ILE A 212 10.51 -3.44 -4.09
CA ILE A 212 9.42 -3.58 -3.12
C ILE A 212 9.02 -2.20 -2.62
N SER A 213 7.76 -1.87 -2.76
CA SER A 213 7.21 -0.67 -2.13
C SER A 213 6.22 -1.02 -1.02
N PHE A 214 6.03 -0.08 -0.11
CA PHE A 214 5.14 -0.29 1.02
C PHE A 214 4.62 1.03 1.59
N SER A 215 3.44 0.95 2.22
CA SER A 215 2.94 1.96 3.14
C SER A 215 3.38 1.63 4.57
N TYR A 216 3.64 2.65 5.37
CA TYR A 216 3.84 2.49 6.80
C TYR A 216 3.10 3.59 7.56
N TYR A 217 2.20 3.19 8.43
CA TYR A 217 1.46 4.11 9.30
C TYR A 217 1.64 3.77 10.78
N SER A 218 1.83 2.48 11.09
CA SER A 218 1.98 2.00 12.46
C SER A 218 2.61 0.62 12.51
N SER A 219 3.32 0.30 13.59
CA SER A 219 3.60 -1.07 14.00
C SER A 219 2.37 -1.68 14.68
N ARG A 220 2.40 -2.99 14.88
CA ARG A 220 1.29 -3.77 15.45
C ARG A 220 1.79 -4.63 16.60
N CYS A 221 0.88 -5.12 17.45
CA CYS A 221 1.23 -6.04 18.52
C CYS A 221 0.25 -7.22 18.56
N THR A 222 0.72 -8.40 18.92
CA THR A 222 -0.11 -9.60 19.08
C THR A 222 0.37 -10.47 20.23
N ALA A 223 -0.51 -11.29 20.77
CA ALA A 223 -0.22 -12.26 21.83
C ALA A 223 -0.70 -13.66 21.43
N GLY A 224 -0.11 -14.68 22.03
CA GLY A 224 -0.54 -16.07 21.86
C GLY A 224 -1.93 -16.32 22.45
N ASP A 225 -2.30 -15.59 23.48
CA ASP A 225 -3.63 -15.52 24.08
C ASP A 225 -4.02 -14.04 24.26
N PRO A 226 -4.67 -13.41 23.27
CA PRO A 226 -5.04 -12.00 23.32
C PRO A 226 -5.97 -11.65 24.49
N ASP A 227 -6.85 -12.55 24.91
CA ASP A 227 -7.82 -12.31 25.99
C ASP A 227 -7.12 -12.13 27.34
N SER A 228 -5.96 -12.76 27.51
CA SER A 228 -5.16 -12.62 28.75
C SER A 228 -4.49 -11.24 28.90
N VAL A 229 -4.46 -10.42 27.83
CA VAL A 229 -3.77 -9.12 27.78
C VAL A 229 -4.68 -7.97 27.37
N GLY A 230 -5.97 -8.08 27.65
CA GLY A 230 -6.95 -7.01 27.41
C GLY A 230 -7.77 -7.19 26.12
N GLY A 231 -7.55 -8.27 25.39
CA GLY A 231 -8.27 -8.56 24.14
C GLY A 231 -7.71 -7.84 22.91
N VAL A 232 -8.33 -8.11 21.79
CA VAL A 232 -7.96 -7.49 20.51
C VAL A 232 -8.63 -6.12 20.41
N ALA A 233 -7.84 -5.06 20.24
CA ALA A 233 -8.34 -3.73 19.93
C ALA A 233 -8.65 -3.64 18.42
N GLU A 234 -9.80 -3.07 18.09
CA GLU A 234 -10.09 -2.69 16.72
C GLU A 234 -9.24 -1.45 16.38
N GLY A 235 -8.14 -1.69 15.71
CA GLY A 235 -7.36 -0.64 15.06
C GLY A 235 -7.81 -0.53 13.60
N ASN A 236 -7.48 0.53 12.92
CA ASN A 236 -7.75 0.84 11.52
C ASN A 236 -8.24 -0.37 10.65
N ALA A 237 -7.37 -1.02 9.89
CA ALA A 237 -7.68 -2.23 9.12
C ALA A 237 -7.10 -3.50 9.76
N PHE A 238 -6.19 -3.35 10.70
CA PHE A 238 -5.44 -4.44 11.31
C PHE A 238 -5.79 -4.55 12.78
N ALA A 239 -6.34 -5.68 13.17
CA ALA A 239 -6.62 -6.00 14.56
C ALA A 239 -5.32 -6.40 15.29
N GLY A 240 -5.18 -5.98 16.55
CA GLY A 240 -4.02 -6.31 17.38
C GLY A 240 -4.28 -6.02 18.85
N VAL A 241 -3.39 -6.45 19.73
CA VAL A 241 -3.43 -6.06 21.14
C VAL A 241 -2.73 -4.70 21.32
N GLU A 242 -3.13 -3.95 22.35
CA GLU A 242 -2.51 -2.66 22.64
C GLU A 242 -1.03 -2.86 23.01
N ASN A 243 -0.15 -2.01 22.42
CA ASN A 243 1.25 -1.96 22.81
C ASN A 243 1.46 -0.83 23.82
N PRO A 244 1.75 -1.13 25.11
CA PRO A 244 1.83 -0.12 26.16
C PRO A 244 3.10 0.74 26.09
N TYR A 245 4.03 0.47 25.18
CA TYR A 245 5.33 1.13 25.10
C TYR A 245 5.41 2.22 24.02
N VAL A 246 4.33 2.40 23.24
CA VAL A 246 4.30 3.36 22.12
C VAL A 246 3.14 4.34 22.27
N ARG A 247 3.35 5.57 21.80
CA ARG A 247 2.29 6.59 21.78
C ARG A 247 1.34 6.36 20.60
N THR A 248 0.12 6.92 20.68
CA THR A 248 -0.88 6.85 19.64
C THR A 248 -1.31 8.25 19.17
N SER A 249 -1.85 8.31 17.96
CA SER A 249 -2.53 9.49 17.41
C SER A 249 -3.95 9.63 17.97
N ASP A 250 -4.65 10.74 17.62
CA ASP A 250 -6.05 10.98 17.99
C ASP A 250 -7.01 9.87 17.53
N TRP A 251 -6.65 9.15 16.47
CA TRP A 251 -7.38 7.99 15.95
C TRP A 251 -6.85 6.64 16.46
N GLY A 252 -6.04 6.63 17.52
CA GLY A 252 -5.50 5.42 18.13
C GLY A 252 -4.41 4.70 17.31
N TRP A 253 -3.90 5.33 16.25
CA TRP A 253 -2.80 4.73 15.48
C TRP A 253 -1.47 4.90 16.20
N VAL A 254 -0.75 3.80 16.31
CA VAL A 254 0.57 3.76 16.92
C VAL A 254 1.55 4.62 16.13
N ILE A 255 2.28 5.50 16.84
CA ILE A 255 3.37 6.31 16.27
C ILE A 255 4.68 5.67 16.69
N ASP A 256 5.34 4.97 15.77
CA ASP A 256 6.53 4.18 16.04
C ASP A 256 7.59 4.32 14.93
N PRO A 257 8.44 5.37 15.01
CA PRO A 257 9.54 5.56 14.06
C PRO A 257 10.58 4.43 14.10
N LEU A 258 10.82 3.82 15.28
CA LEU A 258 11.72 2.69 15.37
C LEU A 258 11.14 1.44 14.70
N GLY A 259 9.84 1.22 14.84
CA GLY A 259 9.11 0.17 14.12
C GLY A 259 9.16 0.35 12.60
N PHE A 260 9.20 1.59 12.13
CA PHE A 260 9.43 1.89 10.72
C PHE A 260 10.82 1.41 10.26
N ARG A 261 11.89 1.71 11.01
CA ARG A 261 13.24 1.21 10.74
C ARG A 261 13.31 -0.32 10.80
N ILE A 262 12.65 -0.94 11.78
CA ILE A 262 12.56 -2.41 11.90
C ILE A 262 11.87 -3.00 10.65
N THR A 263 10.73 -2.44 10.25
CA THR A 263 10.00 -2.89 9.05
C THR A 263 10.86 -2.78 7.78
N ILE A 264 11.60 -1.68 7.62
CA ILE A 264 12.55 -1.49 6.51
C ILE A 264 13.60 -2.60 6.51
N ASN A 265 14.23 -2.86 7.66
CA ASN A 265 15.24 -3.90 7.80
C ASN A 265 14.68 -5.30 7.55
N ASP A 266 13.50 -5.62 8.10
CA ASP A 266 12.82 -6.91 7.89
C ASP A 266 12.58 -7.19 6.40
N LEU A 267 12.14 -6.18 5.64
CA LEU A 267 11.92 -6.29 4.19
C LEU A 267 13.25 -6.42 3.44
N TRP A 268 14.26 -5.62 3.79
CA TRP A 268 15.58 -5.69 3.16
C TRP A 268 16.25 -7.02 3.39
N ASP A 269 16.35 -7.47 4.64
CA ASP A 269 16.99 -8.74 5.00
C ASP A 269 16.30 -9.93 4.34
N ARG A 270 14.96 -9.86 4.19
CA ARG A 270 14.18 -10.94 3.62
C ARG A 270 14.32 -11.06 2.12
N TYR A 271 14.42 -9.94 1.38
CA TYR A 271 14.28 -9.94 -0.07
C TYR A 271 15.51 -9.45 -0.83
N GLN A 272 16.35 -8.63 -0.24
CA GLN A 272 17.53 -8.01 -0.88
C GLN A 272 17.19 -7.36 -2.23
N LYS A 273 16.04 -6.67 -2.28
CA LYS A 273 15.58 -5.86 -3.41
C LYS A 273 15.43 -4.42 -2.97
N PRO A 274 15.69 -3.43 -3.84
CA PRO A 274 15.52 -2.02 -3.50
C PRO A 274 14.13 -1.74 -2.93
N LEU A 275 14.04 -0.88 -1.91
CA LEU A 275 12.81 -0.54 -1.21
C LEU A 275 12.33 0.87 -1.54
N PHE A 276 11.03 1.09 -1.55
CA PHE A 276 10.41 2.41 -1.69
C PHE A 276 9.28 2.58 -0.67
N VAL A 277 9.35 3.63 0.14
CA VAL A 277 8.22 4.04 1.00
C VAL A 277 7.28 4.90 0.17
N VAL A 278 6.18 4.32 -0.30
CA VAL A 278 5.23 5.04 -1.18
C VAL A 278 4.12 5.74 -0.42
N GLU A 279 3.90 5.36 0.84
CA GLU A 279 2.96 6.05 1.72
C GLU A 279 3.46 6.06 3.16
N ASN A 280 3.46 7.25 3.77
CA ASN A 280 3.61 7.47 5.21
C ASN A 280 2.92 8.77 5.58
N GLY A 281 2.34 8.88 6.74
CA GLY A 281 1.66 10.11 7.16
C GLY A 281 0.86 9.96 8.43
N LEU A 282 0.39 11.07 8.95
CA LEU A 282 -0.39 11.19 10.17
C LEU A 282 -1.72 11.87 9.87
N GLY A 283 -2.83 11.19 10.12
CA GLY A 283 -4.14 11.80 10.16
C GLY A 283 -4.35 12.52 11.50
N ALA A 284 -4.66 13.81 11.47
CA ALA A 284 -4.85 14.63 12.66
C ALA A 284 -5.84 15.77 12.41
N TYR A 285 -6.36 16.37 13.48
CA TYR A 285 -7.15 17.60 13.41
C TYR A 285 -6.23 18.78 13.16
N ASP A 286 -6.64 19.67 12.25
CA ASP A 286 -5.96 20.95 12.02
C ASP A 286 -6.85 22.11 12.49
N GLU A 287 -6.25 23.11 13.10
CA GLU A 287 -6.90 24.35 13.48
C GLU A 287 -6.43 25.49 12.57
N VAL A 288 -7.40 26.22 12.01
CA VAL A 288 -7.12 27.46 11.28
C VAL A 288 -7.13 28.60 12.27
N LEU A 289 -5.98 29.22 12.50
CA LEU A 289 -5.84 30.37 13.41
C LEU A 289 -6.51 31.65 12.87
N PRO A 290 -6.76 32.64 13.71
CA PRO A 290 -7.43 33.88 13.30
C PRO A 290 -6.76 34.65 12.16
N ASP A 291 -5.44 34.49 11.99
CA ASP A 291 -4.69 35.07 10.87
C ASP A 291 -4.68 34.21 9.61
N GLY A 292 -5.36 33.05 9.66
CA GLY A 292 -5.47 32.10 8.55
C GLY A 292 -4.32 31.09 8.44
N THR A 293 -3.35 31.10 9.36
CA THR A 293 -2.25 30.15 9.41
C THR A 293 -2.70 28.82 10.04
N ILE A 294 -1.94 27.75 9.76
CA ILE A 294 -2.16 26.41 10.30
C ILE A 294 -0.81 25.88 10.78
N GLU A 295 -0.69 25.77 12.11
CA GLU A 295 0.53 25.37 12.81
C GLU A 295 0.50 23.87 13.12
N ASP A 296 0.89 23.05 12.16
CA ASP A 296 0.88 21.58 12.27
C ASP A 296 2.26 21.00 12.65
N ASP A 297 2.86 21.52 13.72
CA ASP A 297 4.16 21.06 14.25
C ASP A 297 4.17 19.58 14.62
N TYR A 298 3.04 19.04 15.04
CA TYR A 298 2.90 17.60 15.32
C TYR A 298 3.14 16.74 14.06
N ARG A 299 2.72 17.23 12.87
CA ARG A 299 2.96 16.57 11.57
C ARG A 299 4.43 16.63 11.19
N ILE A 300 5.05 17.79 11.39
CA ILE A 300 6.48 17.99 11.18
C ILE A 300 7.28 17.03 12.07
N ALA A 301 6.95 16.95 13.35
CA ALA A 301 7.62 16.06 14.29
C ALA A 301 7.48 14.58 13.87
N TYR A 302 6.26 14.14 13.50
CA TYR A 302 6.02 12.79 13.01
C TYR A 302 6.87 12.45 11.78
N LEU A 303 6.84 13.31 10.76
CA LEU A 303 7.57 13.07 9.52
C LEU A 303 9.08 13.11 9.72
N ARG A 304 9.58 14.04 10.55
CA ARG A 304 10.99 14.13 10.92
C ARG A 304 11.49 12.84 11.53
N GLU A 305 10.81 12.35 12.56
CA GLU A 305 11.19 11.13 13.27
C GLU A 305 11.22 9.91 12.31
N HIS A 306 10.25 9.80 11.38
CA HIS A 306 10.20 8.69 10.42
C HIS A 306 11.29 8.82 9.34
N ILE A 307 11.54 10.02 8.80
CA ILE A 307 12.61 10.25 7.81
C ILE A 307 13.99 10.01 8.44
N GLU A 308 14.20 10.40 9.70
CA GLU A 308 15.42 10.08 10.45
C GLU A 308 15.59 8.56 10.66
N ALA A 309 14.51 7.84 10.96
CA ALA A 309 14.53 6.39 11.10
C ALA A 309 14.89 5.70 9.76
N MET A 310 14.35 6.18 8.64
CA MET A 310 14.72 5.71 7.29
C MET A 310 16.18 6.02 6.97
N ARG A 311 16.65 7.25 7.27
CA ARG A 311 18.06 7.62 7.08
C ARG A 311 18.99 6.68 7.86
N ASN A 312 18.63 6.35 9.11
CA ASN A 312 19.40 5.38 9.90
C ASN A 312 19.41 3.97 9.28
N ALA A 313 18.31 3.54 8.68
CA ALA A 313 18.28 2.27 7.94
C ALA A 313 19.23 2.27 6.73
N ILE A 314 19.35 3.40 6.03
CA ILE A 314 20.30 3.56 4.92
C ILE A 314 21.74 3.60 5.41
N GLU A 315 22.04 4.52 6.36
CA GLU A 315 23.41 4.86 6.74
C GLU A 315 24.04 3.85 7.71
N GLN A 316 23.26 3.24 8.58
CA GLN A 316 23.75 2.34 9.63
C GLN A 316 23.50 0.88 9.32
N ASP A 317 22.36 0.56 8.65
CA ASP A 317 21.95 -0.81 8.40
C ASP A 317 22.22 -1.25 6.94
N GLY A 318 22.58 -0.32 6.05
CA GLY A 318 23.00 -0.61 4.67
C GLY A 318 21.83 -0.96 3.73
N VAL A 319 20.63 -0.49 4.04
CA VAL A 319 19.43 -0.73 3.21
C VAL A 319 19.48 0.12 1.95
N GLU A 320 19.14 -0.48 0.80
CA GLU A 320 18.98 0.25 -0.46
C GLU A 320 17.56 0.82 -0.57
N MET A 321 17.43 2.14 -0.38
CA MET A 321 16.17 2.87 -0.49
C MET A 321 16.13 3.69 -1.77
N LEU A 322 15.07 3.51 -2.58
CA LEU A 322 14.83 4.28 -3.81
C LEU A 322 14.22 5.64 -3.53
N GLY A 323 13.38 5.74 -2.49
CA GLY A 323 12.70 6.99 -2.18
C GLY A 323 11.67 6.88 -1.07
N TYR A 324 11.05 8.03 -0.82
CA TYR A 324 10.02 8.22 0.19
C TYR A 324 8.98 9.21 -0.31
N THR A 325 7.72 8.85 -0.22
CA THR A 325 6.58 9.73 -0.47
C THR A 325 5.60 9.67 0.67
N THR A 326 4.91 10.78 0.90
CA THR A 326 3.88 10.89 1.93
C THR A 326 2.50 10.57 1.37
N TRP A 327 1.60 10.15 2.25
CA TRP A 327 0.19 10.00 1.92
C TRP A 327 -0.51 11.36 1.90
N GLY A 328 -1.06 11.71 0.73
CA GLY A 328 -1.90 12.88 0.54
C GLY A 328 -1.16 14.22 0.62
N PRO A 329 -0.76 14.84 -0.52
CA PRO A 329 -0.15 16.18 -0.50
C PRO A 329 -1.17 17.27 -0.14
N ILE A 330 -2.46 17.02 -0.41
CA ILE A 330 -3.60 17.89 -0.17
C ILE A 330 -4.57 17.13 0.73
N ASP A 331 -5.25 17.81 1.65
CA ASP A 331 -6.29 17.17 2.47
C ASP A 331 -7.33 16.48 1.60
N LEU A 332 -7.68 15.27 1.98
CA LEU A 332 -8.62 14.40 1.30
C LEU A 332 -9.51 13.69 2.32
N VAL A 333 -10.61 13.14 1.85
CA VAL A 333 -11.46 12.28 2.68
C VAL A 333 -10.67 11.01 3.06
N SER A 334 -10.58 10.72 4.36
CA SER A 334 -9.91 9.52 4.85
C SER A 334 -10.57 8.25 4.30
N ALA A 335 -9.80 7.39 3.65
CA ALA A 335 -10.29 6.13 3.12
C ALA A 335 -10.76 5.16 4.23
N GLY A 336 -10.13 5.24 5.40
CA GLY A 336 -10.44 4.34 6.53
C GLY A 336 -11.69 4.73 7.31
N SER A 337 -11.94 6.04 7.50
CA SER A 337 -13.03 6.55 8.36
C SER A 337 -14.12 7.33 7.62
N GLY A 338 -13.89 7.72 6.35
CA GLY A 338 -14.81 8.55 5.59
C GLY A 338 -14.87 10.01 6.04
N GLU A 339 -13.91 10.47 6.85
CA GLU A 339 -13.86 11.80 7.45
C GLU A 339 -12.91 12.73 6.71
N MET A 340 -13.36 13.95 6.47
CA MET A 340 -12.52 15.01 5.93
C MET A 340 -11.66 15.68 7.02
N GLU A 341 -12.12 15.66 8.27
CA GLU A 341 -11.41 16.23 9.42
C GLU A 341 -10.18 15.45 9.84
N LYS A 342 -10.07 14.19 9.42
CA LYS A 342 -8.85 13.40 9.55
C LYS A 342 -7.86 13.79 8.46
N ARG A 343 -7.15 14.87 8.70
CA ARG A 343 -6.32 15.55 7.70
C ARG A 343 -4.91 14.99 7.63
N TYR A 344 -4.45 14.74 6.40
CA TYR A 344 -3.12 14.19 6.13
C TYR A 344 -2.21 15.18 5.38
N GLY A 345 -2.81 16.09 4.60
CA GLY A 345 -2.09 16.89 3.63
C GLY A 345 -1.22 18.00 4.22
N PHE A 346 -0.32 18.48 3.40
CA PHE A 346 0.45 19.72 3.60
C PHE A 346 -0.35 20.97 3.18
N ILE A 347 -1.42 20.74 2.44
CA ILE A 347 -2.33 21.78 1.95
C ILE A 347 -3.69 21.50 2.55
N TYR A 348 -4.15 22.44 3.38
CA TYR A 348 -5.50 22.43 3.96
C TYR A 348 -6.55 22.66 2.89
N VAL A 349 -7.67 21.96 3.00
CA VAL A 349 -8.86 22.20 2.18
C VAL A 349 -10.01 22.57 3.10
N ASP A 350 -10.63 23.74 2.86
CA ASP A 350 -11.81 24.20 3.60
C ASP A 350 -13.03 23.33 3.25
N ARG A 351 -13.16 22.21 3.94
CA ARG A 351 -14.24 21.23 3.82
C ARG A 351 -14.40 20.49 5.14
N ASP A 352 -15.64 20.31 5.60
CA ASP A 352 -16.01 19.52 6.77
C ASP A 352 -16.51 18.10 6.38
N ASN A 353 -16.82 17.28 7.38
CA ASN A 353 -17.35 15.93 7.20
C ASN A 353 -18.75 15.89 6.54
N LEU A 354 -19.51 16.98 6.62
CA LEU A 354 -20.85 17.10 6.04
C LEU A 354 -20.84 17.66 4.62
N GLY A 355 -19.65 18.06 4.16
CA GLY A 355 -19.49 18.61 2.83
C GLY A 355 -19.68 20.13 2.75
N ASN A 356 -19.70 20.86 3.87
CA ASN A 356 -19.69 22.31 3.89
C ASN A 356 -18.26 22.83 3.73
N GLY A 357 -18.13 24.10 3.30
CA GLY A 357 -16.86 24.78 3.10
C GLY A 357 -16.73 25.32 1.67
N THR A 358 -15.70 26.13 1.46
CA THR A 358 -15.45 26.86 0.22
C THR A 358 -14.56 26.09 -0.76
N LEU A 359 -13.91 25.00 -0.32
CA LEU A 359 -12.83 24.29 -1.01
C LEU A 359 -11.57 25.14 -1.21
N GLU A 360 -11.45 26.28 -0.52
CA GLU A 360 -10.22 27.08 -0.51
C GLU A 360 -9.06 26.24 0.00
N ARG A 361 -7.88 26.40 -0.62
CA ARG A 361 -6.66 25.66 -0.29
C ARG A 361 -5.65 26.60 0.36
N ARG A 362 -5.07 26.16 1.48
CA ARG A 362 -4.05 26.92 2.23
C ARG A 362 -2.87 26.04 2.54
N ARG A 363 -1.65 26.55 2.35
CA ARG A 363 -0.43 25.83 2.74
C ARG A 363 -0.32 25.84 4.26
N LYS A 364 -0.07 24.66 4.85
CA LYS A 364 0.21 24.51 6.27
C LYS A 364 1.70 24.79 6.56
N LYS A 365 2.09 24.89 7.82
CA LYS A 365 3.50 25.05 8.22
C LYS A 365 4.36 23.89 7.71
N SER A 366 3.84 22.67 7.79
CA SER A 366 4.51 21.48 7.28
C SER A 366 4.80 21.52 5.78
N PHE A 367 4.06 22.30 4.97
CA PHE A 367 4.36 22.47 3.54
C PHE A 367 5.76 23.05 3.33
N TYR A 368 6.11 24.09 4.05
CA TYR A 368 7.41 24.77 3.90
C TYR A 368 8.54 23.93 4.48
N TRP A 369 8.28 23.24 5.58
CA TRP A 369 9.23 22.32 6.17
C TRP A 369 9.52 21.13 5.20
N TYR A 370 8.48 20.54 4.61
CA TYR A 370 8.66 19.42 3.68
C TYR A 370 9.31 19.85 2.36
N GLN A 371 9.06 21.09 1.90
CA GLN A 371 9.78 21.67 0.77
C GLN A 371 11.28 21.74 1.05
N GLN A 372 11.71 22.13 2.26
CA GLN A 372 13.11 22.13 2.67
C GLN A 372 13.67 20.71 2.77
N ALA A 373 12.93 19.77 3.33
CA ALA A 373 13.33 18.36 3.40
C ALA A 373 13.57 17.78 2.01
N ILE A 374 12.70 18.06 1.03
CA ILE A 374 12.87 17.65 -0.38
C ILE A 374 14.10 18.33 -1.00
N ALA A 375 14.25 19.63 -0.85
CA ALA A 375 15.34 20.39 -1.45
C ALA A 375 16.72 19.94 -0.97
N THR A 376 16.81 19.41 0.25
CA THR A 376 18.04 18.89 0.86
C THR A 376 18.17 17.38 0.81
N ASN A 377 17.22 16.70 0.15
CA ASN A 377 17.13 15.24 0.12
C ASN A 377 17.20 14.62 1.54
N GLY A 378 16.46 15.20 2.49
CA GLY A 378 16.44 14.77 3.89
C GLY A 378 17.70 15.13 4.70
N GLY A 379 18.62 15.93 4.15
CA GLY A 379 19.85 16.35 4.84
C GLY A 379 19.61 17.40 5.92
N ASP A 380 18.59 18.23 5.73
CA ASP A 380 18.16 19.23 6.71
C ASP A 380 16.67 19.02 7.04
N LEU A 381 16.42 18.58 8.25
CA LEU A 381 15.08 18.32 8.78
C LEU A 381 14.66 19.34 9.86
N GLY A 382 15.46 20.37 10.09
CA GLY A 382 15.20 21.47 11.02
C GLY A 382 15.50 21.17 12.47
#